data_76dfdb6d632aa276c9c40124ee132543
#
_entry.id   76dfdb6d632aa276c9c40124ee132543
#
_cell.length_a   1.000
_cell.length_b   1.000
_cell.length_c   1.000
_cell.angle_alpha   90.00
_cell.angle_beta   90.00
_cell.angle_gamma   90.00
#
_symmetry.space_group_name_H-M   'P 1'
#
loop_
_entity.id
_entity.type
_entity.pdbx_description
1 polymer ?
#
loop_
_entity_poly.entity_id
_entity_poly.type
_entity_poly.pdbx_seq_one_letter_code
_entity_poly.pdbx_strand_id
1 'polypeptide(L)'
;MIYLKLFLTFFEIGMFTFGGGYAMISLIRDKALALGWLTEEELLNMIAVSESTPGPIAVNMATFVGSTQGGVLGSLVATLGVVLPSFIIILLVCAMIRNFLKYKGVQAFLGGVRPCIVALILATAVTMAASTLLSFTTLTGGFAPDVRGFIILAILVAIAFAFKKIKKKKPSPILMILISAGLGMLIYSI
;
A
#
# COMPACT_ATOMS: atom_id res chain seq x y z
N MET A 1 -23.04 -4.80 21.95
CA MET A 1 -22.28 -5.95 21.41
C MET A 1 -21.55 -5.66 20.08
N ILE A 2 -21.71 -4.46 19.48
CA ILE A 2 -21.10 -4.11 18.18
C ILE A 2 -19.57 -4.15 18.21
N TYR A 3 -18.94 -3.62 19.25
CA TYR A 3 -17.48 -3.56 19.36
C TYR A 3 -16.80 -4.94 19.34
N LEU A 4 -17.38 -5.93 20.04
CA LEU A 4 -16.84 -7.30 20.02
C LEU A 4 -16.99 -7.93 18.61
N LYS A 5 -18.11 -7.66 17.95
CA LYS A 5 -18.36 -8.13 16.59
C LYS A 5 -17.38 -7.51 15.59
N LEU A 6 -17.16 -6.19 15.69
CA LEU A 6 -16.13 -5.48 14.91
C LEU A 6 -14.74 -6.10 15.15
N PHE A 7 -14.34 -6.24 16.40
CA PHE A 7 -13.03 -6.79 16.74
C PHE A 7 -12.83 -8.19 16.14
N LEU A 8 -13.77 -9.12 16.39
CA LEU A 8 -13.64 -10.51 15.93
C LEU A 8 -13.66 -10.61 14.40
N THR A 9 -14.50 -9.84 13.72
CA THR A 9 -14.55 -9.83 12.26
C THR A 9 -13.25 -9.34 11.66
N PHE A 10 -12.72 -8.22 12.14
CA PHE A 10 -11.45 -7.69 11.64
C PHE A 10 -10.24 -8.50 12.08
N PHE A 11 -10.30 -9.17 13.23
CA PHE A 11 -9.29 -10.12 13.67
C PHE A 11 -9.26 -11.34 12.76
N GLU A 12 -10.40 -11.89 12.39
CA GLU A 12 -10.52 -12.97 11.40
C GLU A 12 -9.94 -12.55 10.05
N ILE A 13 -10.31 -11.35 9.55
CA ILE A 13 -9.78 -10.80 8.30
C ILE A 13 -8.26 -10.67 8.36
N GLY A 14 -7.73 -10.08 9.44
CA GLY A 14 -6.29 -9.91 9.62
C GLY A 14 -5.51 -11.22 9.74
N MET A 15 -6.15 -12.28 10.24
CA MET A 15 -5.53 -13.60 10.41
C MET A 15 -5.48 -14.41 9.11
N PHE A 16 -6.55 -14.37 8.32
CA PHE A 16 -6.73 -15.29 7.18
C PHE A 16 -6.44 -14.64 5.82
N THR A 17 -6.08 -13.37 5.77
CA THR A 17 -5.77 -12.73 4.51
C THR A 17 -4.28 -12.81 4.19
N PHE A 18 -3.95 -13.42 3.06
CA PHE A 18 -2.61 -13.51 2.50
C PHE A 18 -2.58 -12.77 1.15
N GLY A 19 -1.46 -12.12 0.82
CA GLY A 19 -1.28 -11.54 -0.51
C GLY A 19 -1.43 -10.01 -0.61
N GLY A 20 -1.61 -9.32 0.52
CA GLY A 20 -1.58 -7.85 0.56
C GLY A 20 -2.96 -7.17 0.59
N GLY A 21 -2.97 -5.82 0.56
CA GLY A 21 -4.15 -5.01 0.84
C GLY A 21 -5.32 -5.23 -0.11
N TYR A 22 -5.08 -5.50 -1.39
CA TYR A 22 -6.16 -5.73 -2.36
C TYR A 22 -6.93 -7.03 -2.11
N ALA A 23 -6.27 -8.10 -1.67
CA ALA A 23 -6.97 -9.34 -1.30
C ALA A 23 -7.88 -9.15 -0.07
N MET A 24 -7.50 -8.22 0.82
CA MET A 24 -8.33 -7.87 1.98
C MET A 24 -9.58 -7.08 1.60
N ILE A 25 -9.54 -6.29 0.52
CA ILE A 25 -10.70 -5.49 0.05
C ILE A 25 -11.90 -6.40 -0.20
N SER A 26 -11.71 -7.50 -0.94
CA SER A 26 -12.81 -8.44 -1.24
C SER A 26 -13.39 -9.04 0.05
N LEU A 27 -12.54 -9.46 0.98
CA LEU A 27 -12.99 -10.08 2.22
C LEU A 27 -13.70 -9.09 3.15
N ILE A 28 -13.21 -7.86 3.25
CA ILE A 28 -13.86 -6.78 4.01
C ILE A 28 -15.21 -6.45 3.38
N ARG A 29 -15.27 -6.35 2.03
CA ARG A 29 -16.49 -6.12 1.28
C ARG A 29 -17.54 -7.18 1.63
N ASP A 30 -17.21 -8.44 1.44
CA ASP A 30 -18.14 -9.55 1.63
C ASP A 30 -18.67 -9.60 3.08
N LYS A 31 -17.79 -9.39 4.06
CA LYS A 31 -18.17 -9.33 5.47
C LYS A 31 -19.02 -8.11 5.80
N ALA A 32 -18.68 -6.91 5.30
CA ALA A 32 -19.41 -5.68 5.57
C ALA A 32 -20.83 -5.72 4.97
N LEU A 33 -20.98 -6.25 3.76
CA LEU A 33 -22.29 -6.44 3.13
C LEU A 33 -23.12 -7.52 3.82
N ALA A 34 -22.54 -8.68 4.10
CA ALA A 34 -23.22 -9.79 4.76
C ALA A 34 -23.72 -9.42 6.18
N LEU A 35 -23.02 -8.54 6.86
CA LEU A 35 -23.39 -8.06 8.20
C LEU A 35 -24.29 -6.82 8.16
N GLY A 36 -24.59 -6.30 6.97
CA GLY A 36 -25.39 -5.08 6.78
C GLY A 36 -24.73 -3.83 7.37
N TRP A 37 -23.39 -3.79 7.43
CA TRP A 37 -22.66 -2.65 7.96
C TRP A 37 -22.52 -1.51 6.97
N LEU A 38 -22.44 -1.84 5.68
CA LEU A 38 -22.34 -0.89 4.59
C LEU A 38 -23.23 -1.33 3.42
N THR A 39 -23.69 -0.36 2.66
CA THR A 39 -24.28 -0.55 1.34
C THR A 39 -23.17 -0.65 0.27
N GLU A 40 -23.51 -1.10 -0.94
CA GLU A 40 -22.56 -1.14 -2.06
C GLU A 40 -21.99 0.25 -2.39
N GLU A 41 -22.80 1.30 -2.31
CA GLU A 41 -22.37 2.68 -2.56
C GLU A 41 -21.39 3.18 -1.49
N GLU A 42 -21.70 2.98 -0.22
CA GLU A 42 -20.81 3.32 0.89
C GLU A 42 -19.49 2.57 0.82
N LEU A 43 -19.53 1.34 0.34
CA LEU A 43 -18.35 0.51 0.14
C LEU A 43 -17.44 1.05 -0.94
N LEU A 44 -17.96 1.51 -2.07
CA LEU A 44 -17.17 2.17 -3.11
C LEU A 44 -16.51 3.44 -2.59
N ASN A 45 -17.25 4.26 -1.82
CA ASN A 45 -16.73 5.45 -1.18
C ASN A 45 -15.62 5.10 -0.17
N MET A 46 -15.82 4.06 0.63
CA MET A 46 -14.82 3.57 1.58
C MET A 46 -13.52 3.15 0.88
N ILE A 47 -13.60 2.42 -0.23
CA ILE A 47 -12.42 2.02 -1.00
C ILE A 47 -11.69 3.25 -1.51
N ALA A 48 -12.39 4.21 -2.14
CA ALA A 48 -11.80 5.42 -2.66
C ALA A 48 -11.09 6.25 -1.55
N VAL A 49 -11.73 6.40 -0.39
CA VAL A 49 -11.13 7.09 0.76
C VAL A 49 -9.91 6.33 1.28
N SER A 50 -10.00 5.00 1.35
CA SER A 50 -8.91 4.17 1.88
C SER A 50 -7.69 4.15 0.96
N GLU A 51 -7.89 4.25 -0.36
CA GLU A 51 -6.79 4.37 -1.33
C GLU A 51 -6.16 5.77 -1.33
N SER A 52 -6.96 6.82 -1.08
CA SER A 52 -6.45 8.19 -0.99
C SER A 52 -5.73 8.48 0.32
N THR A 53 -5.98 7.69 1.36
CA THR A 53 -5.42 7.89 2.69
C THR A 53 -4.05 7.22 2.79
N PRO A 54 -2.97 7.94 3.19
CA PRO A 54 -1.66 7.32 3.36
C PRO A 54 -1.68 6.24 4.43
N GLY A 55 -1.38 5.00 4.05
CA GLY A 55 -1.34 3.86 4.98
C GLY A 55 -1.80 2.55 4.34
N PRO A 56 -1.75 1.44 5.08
CA PRO A 56 -2.24 0.16 4.60
C PRO A 56 -3.76 0.22 4.35
N ILE A 57 -4.20 -0.08 3.13
CA ILE A 57 -5.61 -0.01 2.70
C ILE A 57 -6.52 -0.74 3.69
N ALA A 58 -6.16 -1.96 4.08
CA ALA A 58 -6.96 -2.75 5.01
C ALA A 58 -7.14 -2.11 6.40
N VAL A 59 -6.12 -1.39 6.89
CA VAL A 59 -6.20 -0.64 8.15
C VAL A 59 -7.11 0.57 7.99
N ASN A 60 -6.99 1.29 6.87
CA ASN A 60 -7.86 2.43 6.57
C ASN A 60 -9.33 1.98 6.44
N MET A 61 -9.58 0.87 5.74
CA MET A 61 -10.92 0.27 5.62
C MET A 61 -11.49 -0.17 6.97
N ALA A 62 -10.68 -0.84 7.81
CA ALA A 62 -11.10 -1.24 9.16
C ALA A 62 -11.48 -0.03 10.02
N THR A 63 -10.66 1.03 9.95
CA THR A 63 -10.93 2.29 10.65
C THR A 63 -12.22 2.94 10.16
N PHE A 64 -12.45 2.96 8.85
CA PHE A 64 -13.67 3.51 8.26
C PHE A 64 -14.92 2.75 8.69
N VAL A 65 -14.95 1.42 8.50
CA VAL A 65 -16.07 0.57 8.92
C VAL A 65 -16.32 0.69 10.42
N GLY A 66 -15.24 0.70 11.21
CA GLY A 66 -15.34 0.89 12.65
C GLY A 66 -15.97 2.22 13.02
N SER A 67 -15.61 3.30 12.29
CA SER A 67 -16.17 4.64 12.48
C SER A 67 -17.67 4.69 12.19
N THR A 68 -18.11 4.10 11.08
CA THR A 68 -19.52 4.09 10.69
C THR A 68 -20.38 3.28 11.66
N GLN A 69 -19.86 2.20 12.24
CA GLN A 69 -20.62 1.30 13.10
C GLN A 69 -20.56 1.63 14.58
N GLY A 70 -19.49 2.28 15.06
CA GLY A 70 -19.29 2.51 16.49
C GLY A 70 -18.51 3.79 16.83
N GLY A 71 -18.46 4.75 15.89
CA GLY A 71 -17.74 6.01 16.08
C GLY A 71 -16.25 5.80 16.37
N VAL A 72 -15.65 6.68 17.14
CA VAL A 72 -14.21 6.67 17.45
C VAL A 72 -13.76 5.35 18.12
N LEU A 73 -14.56 4.84 19.06
CA LEU A 73 -14.27 3.56 19.72
C LEU A 73 -14.39 2.39 18.74
N GLY A 74 -15.35 2.42 17.82
CA GLY A 74 -15.50 1.42 16.78
C GLY A 74 -14.27 1.40 15.86
N SER A 75 -13.77 2.57 15.44
CA SER A 75 -12.54 2.71 14.66
C SER A 75 -11.35 2.06 15.37
N LEU A 76 -11.15 2.38 16.63
CA LEU A 76 -10.02 1.85 17.42
C LEU A 76 -10.09 0.33 17.54
N VAL A 77 -11.28 -0.20 17.85
CA VAL A 77 -11.47 -1.64 18.04
C VAL A 77 -11.31 -2.42 16.75
N ALA A 78 -11.86 -1.92 15.64
CA ALA A 78 -11.72 -2.56 14.33
C ALA A 78 -10.26 -2.52 13.83
N THR A 79 -9.58 -1.38 14.00
CA THR A 79 -8.16 -1.22 13.66
C THR A 79 -7.26 -2.15 14.48
N LEU A 80 -7.49 -2.25 15.78
CA LEU A 80 -6.77 -3.21 16.62
C LEU A 80 -7.07 -4.65 16.18
N GLY A 81 -8.32 -4.95 15.82
CA GLY A 81 -8.70 -6.27 15.30
C GLY A 81 -7.85 -6.68 14.10
N VAL A 82 -7.74 -5.83 13.08
CA VAL A 82 -7.00 -6.18 11.85
C VAL A 82 -5.48 -6.24 12.03
N VAL A 83 -4.91 -5.46 12.96
CA VAL A 83 -3.46 -5.39 13.17
C VAL A 83 -2.94 -6.46 14.13
N LEU A 84 -3.70 -6.78 15.18
CA LEU A 84 -3.25 -7.69 16.24
C LEU A 84 -2.83 -9.07 15.76
N PRO A 85 -3.53 -9.77 14.85
CA PRO A 85 -3.11 -11.08 14.38
C PRO A 85 -1.71 -11.06 13.78
N SER A 86 -1.45 -10.13 12.87
CA SER A 86 -0.14 -9.97 12.23
C SER A 86 0.95 -9.64 13.25
N PHE A 87 0.65 -8.80 14.22
CA PHE A 87 1.57 -8.42 15.29
C PHE A 87 1.92 -9.62 16.20
N ILE A 88 0.91 -10.40 16.60
CA ILE A 88 1.11 -11.60 17.42
C ILE A 88 1.93 -12.64 16.66
N ILE A 89 1.58 -12.90 15.40
CA ILE A 89 2.30 -13.87 14.56
C ILE A 89 3.77 -13.47 14.41
N ILE A 90 4.05 -12.19 14.12
CA ILE A 90 5.44 -11.73 13.93
C ILE A 90 6.25 -11.81 15.22
N LEU A 91 5.64 -11.56 16.39
CA LEU A 91 6.29 -11.72 17.69
C LEU A 91 6.62 -13.19 17.96
N LEU A 92 5.69 -14.10 17.68
CA LEU A 92 5.93 -15.54 17.83
C LEU A 92 7.03 -16.02 16.90
N VAL A 93 6.98 -15.62 15.63
CA VAL A 93 8.04 -15.92 14.64
C VAL A 93 9.37 -15.33 15.09
N CYS A 94 9.41 -14.09 15.59
CA CYS A 94 10.63 -13.46 16.08
C CYS A 94 11.24 -14.21 17.28
N ALA A 95 10.41 -14.67 18.20
CA ALA A 95 10.87 -15.47 19.35
C ALA A 95 11.49 -16.81 18.90
N MET A 96 10.89 -17.47 17.90
CA MET A 96 11.37 -18.73 17.37
C MET A 96 12.59 -18.58 16.45
N ILE A 97 12.60 -17.56 15.57
CA ILE A 97 13.60 -17.40 14.51
C ILE A 97 14.99 -17.10 15.05
N ARG A 98 15.07 -16.57 16.27
CA ARG A 98 16.36 -16.27 16.94
C ARG A 98 17.28 -17.49 17.00
N ASN A 99 16.74 -18.67 17.17
CA ASN A 99 17.51 -19.90 17.16
C ASN A 99 17.78 -20.42 15.74
N PHE A 100 16.82 -20.22 14.82
CA PHE A 100 16.95 -20.63 13.41
C PHE A 100 17.98 -19.80 12.65
N LEU A 101 18.14 -18.52 12.96
CA LEU A 101 19.14 -17.64 12.31
C LEU A 101 20.60 -18.09 12.53
N LYS A 102 20.86 -19.00 13.50
CA LYS A 102 22.18 -19.59 13.70
C LYS A 102 22.54 -20.65 12.65
N TYR A 103 21.56 -21.22 11.99
CA TYR A 103 21.80 -22.25 10.98
C TYR A 103 22.25 -21.64 9.65
N LYS A 104 23.37 -22.13 9.10
CA LYS A 104 23.95 -21.66 7.83
C LYS A 104 22.96 -21.74 6.67
N GLY A 105 22.12 -22.78 6.62
CA GLY A 105 21.08 -22.92 5.59
C GLY A 105 20.03 -21.80 5.61
N VAL A 106 19.60 -21.37 6.81
CA VAL A 106 18.65 -20.27 6.97
C VAL A 106 19.28 -18.95 6.55
N GLN A 107 20.55 -18.73 6.90
CA GLN A 107 21.29 -17.53 6.47
C GLN A 107 21.45 -17.49 4.94
N ALA A 108 21.77 -18.62 4.32
CA ALA A 108 21.89 -18.74 2.86
C ALA A 108 20.55 -18.48 2.18
N PHE A 109 19.45 -19.06 2.69
CA PHE A 109 18.10 -18.82 2.19
C PHE A 109 17.72 -17.33 2.26
N LEU A 110 17.87 -16.69 3.43
CA LEU A 110 17.59 -15.27 3.60
C LEU A 110 18.50 -14.39 2.74
N GLY A 111 19.77 -14.81 2.53
CA GLY A 111 20.70 -14.18 1.60
C GLY A 111 20.19 -14.18 0.15
N GLY A 112 19.57 -15.29 -0.27
CA GLY A 112 18.95 -15.44 -1.60
C GLY A 112 17.63 -14.65 -1.75
N VAL A 113 16.85 -14.52 -0.68
CA VAL A 113 15.57 -13.76 -0.71
C VAL A 113 15.79 -12.27 -0.93
N ARG A 114 16.86 -11.69 -0.38
CA ARG A 114 17.14 -10.24 -0.52
C ARG A 114 17.22 -9.75 -1.97
N PRO A 115 18.01 -10.35 -2.86
CA PRO A 115 18.05 -9.93 -4.27
C PRO A 115 16.71 -10.16 -4.99
N CYS A 116 15.94 -11.18 -4.62
CA CYS A 116 14.60 -11.42 -5.17
C CYS A 116 13.63 -10.26 -4.82
N ILE A 117 13.64 -9.80 -3.56
CA ILE A 117 12.84 -8.65 -3.14
C ILE A 117 13.25 -7.39 -3.91
N VAL A 118 14.56 -7.14 -4.06
CA VAL A 118 15.06 -5.99 -4.84
C VAL A 118 14.61 -6.10 -6.30
N ALA A 119 14.70 -7.28 -6.90
CA ALA A 119 14.24 -7.51 -8.27
C ALA A 119 12.74 -7.27 -8.44
N LEU A 120 11.91 -7.71 -7.49
CA LEU A 120 10.46 -7.45 -7.51
C LEU A 120 10.14 -5.95 -7.40
N ILE A 121 10.81 -5.23 -6.52
CA ILE A 121 10.65 -3.77 -6.39
C ILE A 121 11.05 -3.06 -7.69
N LEU A 122 12.19 -3.44 -8.27
CA LEU A 122 12.65 -2.88 -9.54
C LEU A 122 11.70 -3.23 -10.71
N ALA A 123 11.24 -4.46 -10.79
CA ALA A 123 10.27 -4.89 -11.80
C ALA A 123 8.97 -4.07 -11.71
N THR A 124 8.45 -3.88 -10.50
CA THR A 124 7.27 -3.04 -10.27
C THR A 124 7.53 -1.59 -10.66
N ALA A 125 8.67 -1.02 -10.29
CA ALA A 125 9.03 0.34 -10.67
C ALA A 125 9.14 0.51 -12.20
N VAL A 126 9.75 -0.45 -12.89
CA VAL A 126 9.87 -0.43 -14.36
C VAL A 126 8.49 -0.59 -15.02
N THR A 127 7.67 -1.53 -14.56
CA THR A 127 6.30 -1.72 -15.10
C THR A 127 5.44 -0.48 -14.89
N MET A 128 5.47 0.13 -13.71
CA MET A 128 4.73 1.38 -13.43
C MET A 128 5.24 2.54 -14.29
N ALA A 129 6.56 2.68 -14.43
CA ALA A 129 7.13 3.69 -15.30
C ALA A 129 6.73 3.47 -16.75
N ALA A 130 6.80 2.24 -17.25
CA ALA A 130 6.39 1.89 -18.60
C ALA A 130 4.88 2.13 -18.83
N SER A 131 4.03 1.74 -17.91
CA SER A 131 2.58 1.99 -18.04
C SER A 131 2.25 3.49 -18.03
N THR A 132 2.91 4.28 -17.20
CA THR A 132 2.66 5.72 -17.08
C THR A 132 3.23 6.50 -18.27
N LEU A 133 4.44 6.18 -18.70
CA LEU A 133 5.14 6.94 -19.76
C LEU A 133 4.78 6.49 -21.18
N LEU A 134 4.45 5.21 -21.35
CA LEU A 134 4.20 4.62 -22.66
C LEU A 134 2.72 4.27 -22.86
N SER A 135 1.88 4.57 -21.86
CA SER A 135 0.42 4.27 -21.86
C SER A 135 0.06 2.82 -22.19
N PHE A 136 0.96 1.86 -21.81
CA PHE A 136 0.66 0.44 -21.94
C PHE A 136 -0.41 0.02 -20.94
N THR A 137 -1.67 0.06 -21.33
CA THR A 137 -2.79 -0.42 -20.50
C THR A 137 -3.10 -1.89 -20.71
N THR A 138 -2.74 -2.44 -21.88
CA THR A 138 -2.93 -3.88 -22.21
C THR A 138 -1.97 -4.29 -23.31
N LEU A 139 -1.68 -5.60 -23.43
CA LEU A 139 -0.85 -6.18 -24.50
C LEU A 139 -1.35 -5.92 -25.93
N THR A 140 -2.59 -5.43 -26.07
CA THR A 140 -3.24 -5.08 -27.33
C THR A 140 -3.50 -3.57 -27.48
N GLY A 141 -3.14 -2.75 -26.46
CA GLY A 141 -3.30 -1.29 -26.49
C GLY A 141 -2.24 -0.62 -27.37
N GLY A 142 -2.65 0.37 -28.14
CA GLY A 142 -1.77 1.13 -29.00
C GLY A 142 -0.64 1.84 -28.21
N PHE A 143 0.53 1.93 -28.81
CA PHE A 143 1.68 2.69 -28.30
C PHE A 143 1.38 4.18 -28.40
N ALA A 144 1.14 4.84 -27.29
CA ALA A 144 0.91 6.28 -27.23
C ALA A 144 1.83 6.88 -26.13
N PRO A 145 3.07 7.28 -26.47
CA PRO A 145 3.99 7.84 -25.48
C PRO A 145 3.44 9.16 -24.95
N ASP A 146 3.36 9.28 -23.62
CA ASP A 146 2.98 10.52 -22.96
C ASP A 146 4.20 11.45 -22.87
N VAL A 147 4.34 12.34 -23.86
CA VAL A 147 5.41 13.33 -23.91
C VAL A 147 5.42 14.21 -22.65
N ARG A 148 4.25 14.52 -22.08
CA ARG A 148 4.13 15.33 -20.85
C ARG A 148 4.75 14.61 -19.66
N GLY A 149 4.48 13.31 -19.52
CA GLY A 149 5.10 12.45 -18.49
C GLY A 149 6.64 12.38 -18.62
N PHE A 150 7.15 12.28 -19.84
CA PHE A 150 8.61 12.30 -20.08
C PHE A 150 9.25 13.63 -19.70
N ILE A 151 8.59 14.77 -19.97
CA ILE A 151 9.07 16.09 -19.58
C ILE A 151 9.14 16.20 -18.05
N ILE A 152 8.09 15.79 -17.34
CA ILE A 152 8.06 15.77 -15.87
C ILE A 152 9.19 14.92 -15.33
N LEU A 153 9.38 13.71 -15.86
CA LEU A 153 10.47 12.82 -15.45
C LEU A 153 11.83 13.47 -15.64
N ALA A 154 12.09 14.07 -16.79
CA ALA A 154 13.37 14.75 -17.09
C ALA A 154 13.63 15.90 -16.10
N ILE A 155 12.60 16.71 -15.79
CA ILE A 155 12.69 17.81 -14.81
C ILE A 155 13.00 17.26 -13.42
N LEU A 156 12.31 16.20 -12.99
CA LEU A 156 12.54 15.58 -11.68
C LEU A 156 13.94 14.99 -11.54
N VAL A 157 14.45 14.34 -12.58
CA VAL A 157 15.82 13.83 -12.63
C VAL A 157 16.83 14.99 -12.55
N ALA A 158 16.62 16.07 -13.30
CA ALA A 158 17.47 17.25 -13.25
C ALA A 158 17.49 17.89 -11.85
N ILE A 159 16.32 18.03 -11.23
CA ILE A 159 16.20 18.55 -9.85
C ILE A 159 16.93 17.63 -8.86
N ALA A 160 16.79 16.31 -8.98
CA ALA A 160 17.46 15.35 -8.09
C ALA A 160 19.00 15.47 -8.20
N PHE A 161 19.51 15.59 -9.42
CA PHE A 161 20.95 15.80 -9.68
C PHE A 161 21.43 17.15 -9.14
N ALA A 162 20.70 18.24 -9.41
CA ALA A 162 21.04 19.58 -8.91
C ALA A 162 21.06 19.62 -7.39
N PHE A 163 20.05 19.02 -6.74
CA PHE A 163 19.97 18.94 -5.29
C PHE A 163 21.16 18.18 -4.68
N LYS A 164 21.53 17.04 -5.31
CA LYS A 164 22.70 16.25 -4.89
C LYS A 164 24.01 17.03 -5.05
N LYS A 165 24.14 17.84 -6.12
CA LYS A 165 25.33 18.63 -6.39
C LYS A 165 25.47 19.83 -5.45
N ILE A 166 24.34 20.53 -5.15
CA ILE A 166 24.33 21.75 -4.33
C ILE A 166 24.38 21.44 -2.84
N LYS A 167 23.49 20.54 -2.38
CA LYS A 167 23.35 20.25 -0.94
C LYS A 167 24.12 19.03 -0.45
N LYS A 168 24.84 18.31 -1.32
CA LYS A 168 25.55 17.05 -1.03
C LYS A 168 24.70 15.99 -0.32
N LYS A 169 23.36 16.16 -0.31
CA LYS A 169 22.37 15.24 0.28
C LYS A 169 21.35 14.84 -0.77
N LYS A 170 20.77 13.65 -0.62
CA LYS A 170 19.67 13.21 -1.48
C LYS A 170 18.40 14.01 -1.12
N PRO A 171 17.56 14.42 -2.09
CA PRO A 171 16.27 15.05 -1.80
C PRO A 171 15.38 14.05 -1.05
N SER A 172 14.53 14.55 -0.17
CA SER A 172 13.57 13.66 0.52
C SER A 172 12.51 13.18 -0.48
N PRO A 173 12.03 11.94 -0.37
CA PRO A 173 10.97 11.42 -1.23
C PRO A 173 9.71 12.30 -1.22
N ILE A 174 9.34 12.82 -0.04
CA ILE A 174 8.17 13.69 0.13
C ILE A 174 8.33 14.98 -0.71
N LEU A 175 9.51 15.60 -0.69
CA LEU A 175 9.77 16.79 -1.48
C LEU A 175 9.62 16.50 -2.98
N MET A 176 10.13 15.36 -3.44
CA MET A 176 10.02 14.96 -4.85
C MET A 176 8.57 14.71 -5.26
N ILE A 177 7.76 14.11 -4.39
CA ILE A 177 6.33 13.90 -4.63
C ILE A 177 5.58 15.24 -4.74
N LEU A 178 5.83 16.18 -3.83
CA LEU A 178 5.20 17.50 -3.88
C LEU A 178 5.58 18.29 -5.14
N ILE A 179 6.85 18.26 -5.54
CA ILE A 179 7.31 18.88 -6.78
C ILE A 179 6.65 18.22 -8.00
N SER A 180 6.60 16.89 -8.02
CA SER A 180 5.94 16.13 -9.09
C SER A 180 4.46 16.45 -9.20
N ALA A 181 3.75 16.57 -8.08
CA ALA A 181 2.33 16.95 -8.05
C ALA A 181 2.11 18.36 -8.60
N GLY A 182 2.95 19.33 -8.19
CA GLY A 182 2.87 20.71 -8.70
C GLY A 182 3.15 20.80 -10.21
N LEU A 183 4.18 20.08 -10.70
CA LEU A 183 4.49 20.00 -12.12
C LEU A 183 3.37 19.29 -12.92
N GLY A 184 2.80 18.24 -12.34
CA GLY A 184 1.66 17.53 -12.94
C GLY A 184 0.46 18.46 -13.13
N MET A 185 0.07 19.17 -12.07
CA MET A 185 -1.02 20.14 -12.15
C MET A 185 -0.77 21.22 -13.21
N LEU A 186 0.43 21.77 -13.30
CA LEU A 186 0.77 22.77 -14.29
C LEU A 186 0.78 22.26 -15.73
N ILE A 187 1.35 21.08 -15.97
CA ILE A 187 1.56 20.56 -17.35
C ILE A 187 0.29 19.91 -17.90
N TYR A 188 -0.56 19.33 -17.04
CA TYR A 188 -1.81 18.69 -17.47
C TYR A 188 -3.02 19.64 -17.41
N SER A 189 -2.90 20.83 -16.78
CA SER A 189 -3.97 21.85 -16.80
C SER A 189 -3.93 22.73 -18.07
N ILE A 190 -2.83 22.65 -18.84
CA ILE A 190 -2.64 23.27 -20.14
C ILE A 190 -2.91 22.23 -21.23
#